data_7186394c335eee957284af405ce2322c
#
_entry.id   7186394c335eee957284af405ce2322c
#
_cell.length_a   1.000
_cell.length_b   1.000
_cell.length_c   1.000
_cell.angle_alpha   90.00
_cell.angle_beta   90.00
_cell.angle_gamma   90.00
#
_symmetry.space_group_name_H-M   'P 1'
#
loop_
_entity.id
_entity.type
_entity.pdbx_description
1 polymer ?
#
loop_
_entity_poly.entity_id
_entity_poly.type
_entity_poly.pdbx_seq_one_letter_code
_entity_poly.pdbx_strand_id
1 'polypeptide(L)'
;MPKRRLDTLLVERGLAESPEKAQALVMAGKVRVNERPAPKAGVLVAEDASLDVAQSSRYVGRGGDKLQRALEAFDIDPTGLVAADVGSSTGGFTDCLLQHGASRVYAIDVGRGQLDYTLRQDPRVVVMEGVNARELTLDEPVDIAVVDVSFISLRTVLPAVASNLNRGVGPQQPRPSAPVEPEPPEGRGCCAPTASAKGTIVALFKPQFEAEKIEVPRGGVIKTPLLHATLIGRFARWCTENGFRILSMTSSPILGAEGNREFLFWLRPAGMQPRNPRRVVRPVRAGALTHGKTAGGRRR
;
A
#
# COMPACT_ATOMS: atom_id res chain seq x y z
N MET A 1 13.31 42.31 16.11
CA MET A 1 13.63 41.46 14.94
C MET A 1 12.59 41.77 13.86
N PRO A 2 13.02 41.90 12.61
CA PRO A 2 12.08 42.13 11.53
C PRO A 2 11.12 40.93 11.40
N LYS A 3 9.88 41.24 11.03
CA LYS A 3 8.84 40.21 10.83
C LYS A 3 8.38 40.21 9.39
N ARG A 4 8.14 39.04 8.85
CA ARG A 4 7.63 38.83 7.49
C ARG A 4 6.40 37.95 7.47
N ARG A 5 5.61 38.06 6.42
CA ARG A 5 4.48 37.15 6.20
C ARG A 5 4.99 35.74 6.00
N LEU A 6 4.32 34.79 6.62
CA LEU A 6 4.70 33.37 6.56
C LEU A 6 4.68 32.82 5.13
N ASP A 7 3.63 33.14 4.33
CA ASP A 7 3.54 32.73 2.93
C ASP A 7 4.71 33.24 2.08
N THR A 8 5.11 34.50 2.27
CA THR A 8 6.26 35.10 1.59
C THR A 8 7.58 34.42 2.03
N LEU A 9 7.75 34.21 3.33
CA LEU A 9 8.96 33.62 3.88
C LEU A 9 9.15 32.15 3.46
N LEU A 10 8.05 31.40 3.30
CA LEU A 10 8.09 30.03 2.77
C LEU A 10 8.62 29.98 1.33
N VAL A 11 8.23 30.93 0.48
CA VAL A 11 8.70 31.03 -0.90
C VAL A 11 10.18 31.47 -0.92
N GLU A 12 10.54 32.51 -0.19
CA GLU A 12 11.92 33.02 -0.11
C GLU A 12 12.93 31.97 0.37
N ARG A 13 12.51 31.04 1.24
CA ARG A 13 13.35 29.93 1.72
C ARG A 13 13.28 28.68 0.84
N GLY A 14 12.58 28.73 -0.30
CA GLY A 14 12.42 27.59 -1.20
C GLY A 14 11.58 26.44 -0.63
N LEU A 15 10.78 26.70 0.41
CA LEU A 15 9.88 25.73 1.04
C LEU A 15 8.52 25.64 0.35
N ALA A 16 8.22 26.57 -0.55
CA ALA A 16 7.05 26.56 -1.45
C ALA A 16 7.43 27.19 -2.78
N GLU A 17 6.83 26.71 -3.89
CA GLU A 17 7.12 27.19 -5.24
C GLU A 17 6.45 28.54 -5.54
N SER A 18 5.32 28.83 -4.89
CA SER A 18 4.57 30.09 -5.05
C SER A 18 3.82 30.46 -3.78
N PRO A 19 3.40 31.74 -3.63
CA PRO A 19 2.58 32.18 -2.49
C PRO A 19 1.26 31.41 -2.38
N GLU A 20 0.63 31.03 -3.48
CA GLU A 20 -0.61 30.25 -3.49
C GLU A 20 -0.37 28.84 -2.94
N LYS A 21 0.75 28.20 -3.34
CA LYS A 21 1.15 26.90 -2.80
C LYS A 21 1.53 27.00 -1.32
N ALA A 22 2.20 28.07 -0.90
CA ALA A 22 2.49 28.33 0.51
C ALA A 22 1.19 28.46 1.34
N GLN A 23 0.19 29.18 0.82
CA GLN A 23 -1.11 29.31 1.47
C GLN A 23 -1.84 27.97 1.58
N ALA A 24 -1.84 27.17 0.50
CA ALA A 24 -2.43 25.83 0.50
C ALA A 24 -1.77 24.91 1.53
N LEU A 25 -0.43 24.93 1.65
CA LEU A 25 0.30 24.16 2.66
C LEU A 25 -0.08 24.55 4.09
N VAL A 26 -0.21 25.83 4.36
CA VAL A 26 -0.65 26.33 5.68
C VAL A 26 -2.08 25.95 5.98
N MET A 27 -3.00 26.11 5.02
CA MET A 27 -4.41 25.70 5.16
C MET A 27 -4.56 24.19 5.38
N ALA A 28 -3.70 23.39 4.75
CA ALA A 28 -3.63 21.95 4.96
C ALA A 28 -2.97 21.53 6.29
N GLY A 29 -2.55 22.49 7.13
CA GLY A 29 -1.90 22.22 8.41
C GLY A 29 -0.49 21.62 8.29
N LYS A 30 0.14 21.70 7.11
CA LYS A 30 1.45 21.12 6.82
C LYS A 30 2.63 21.98 7.24
N VAL A 31 2.40 23.22 7.68
CA VAL A 31 3.46 24.16 8.06
C VAL A 31 3.54 24.30 9.57
N ARG A 32 4.76 24.19 10.10
CA ARG A 32 5.07 24.51 11.49
C ARG A 32 6.02 25.71 11.58
N VAL A 33 5.77 26.57 12.55
CA VAL A 33 6.63 27.70 12.90
C VAL A 33 7.10 27.49 14.33
N ASN A 34 8.41 27.37 14.56
CA ASN A 34 8.98 27.05 15.85
C ASN A 34 8.27 25.86 16.52
N GLU A 35 8.16 24.74 15.77
CA GLU A 35 7.55 23.46 16.17
C GLU A 35 6.02 23.52 16.40
N ARG A 36 5.36 24.66 16.28
CA ARG A 36 3.91 24.83 16.44
C ARG A 36 3.22 24.93 15.08
N PRO A 37 2.02 24.36 14.93
CA PRO A 37 1.24 24.52 13.70
C PRO A 37 1.04 26.00 13.36
N ALA A 38 1.21 26.37 12.10
CA ALA A 38 0.97 27.72 11.62
C ALA A 38 -0.53 28.04 11.67
N PRO A 39 -0.95 29.16 12.29
CA PRO A 39 -2.38 29.47 12.44
C PRO A 39 -3.03 29.95 11.14
N LYS A 40 -2.30 30.67 10.29
CA LYS A 40 -2.73 31.17 8.98
C LYS A 40 -1.55 31.62 8.11
N ALA A 41 -1.70 31.60 6.80
CA ALA A 41 -0.64 31.91 5.83
C ALA A 41 -0.10 33.36 5.93
N GLY A 42 -0.98 34.32 6.17
CA GLY A 42 -0.60 35.74 6.27
C GLY A 42 -0.08 36.16 7.66
N VAL A 43 0.16 35.25 8.60
CA VAL A 43 0.70 35.61 9.92
C VAL A 43 2.12 36.19 9.78
N LEU A 44 2.43 37.22 10.58
CA LEU A 44 3.77 37.78 10.66
C LEU A 44 4.63 36.92 11.61
N VAL A 45 5.68 36.35 11.11
CA VAL A 45 6.68 35.54 11.85
C VAL A 45 8.04 36.25 11.82
N ALA A 46 8.89 35.98 12.80
CA ALA A 46 10.25 36.48 12.80
C ALA A 46 11.02 35.91 11.58
N GLU A 47 11.89 36.73 10.96
CA GLU A 47 12.65 36.27 9.79
C GLU A 47 13.57 35.09 10.08
N ASP A 48 13.99 34.91 11.32
CA ASP A 48 14.83 33.80 11.80
C ASP A 48 14.01 32.63 12.36
N ALA A 49 12.66 32.68 12.32
CA ALA A 49 11.81 31.60 12.82
C ALA A 49 12.16 30.27 12.13
N SER A 50 12.19 29.19 12.91
CA SER A 50 12.30 27.84 12.34
C SER A 50 11.02 27.53 11.59
N LEU A 51 11.12 27.24 10.31
CA LEU A 51 10.01 26.81 9.46
C LEU A 51 10.22 25.35 9.07
N ASP A 52 9.23 24.54 9.37
CA ASP A 52 9.16 23.16 8.94
C ASP A 52 7.90 22.95 8.10
N VAL A 53 8.08 22.41 6.90
CA VAL A 53 6.99 22.07 5.99
C VAL A 53 6.96 20.56 5.88
N ALA A 54 5.92 19.96 6.44
CA ALA A 54 5.69 18.55 6.20
C ALA A 54 5.63 18.32 4.69
N GLN A 55 6.59 17.59 4.16
CA GLN A 55 6.61 17.26 2.73
C GLN A 55 5.23 16.71 2.36
N SER A 56 4.71 17.12 1.21
CA SER A 56 3.53 16.49 0.66
C SER A 56 3.82 14.99 0.60
N SER A 57 3.00 14.20 1.27
CA SER A 57 3.13 12.75 1.17
C SER A 57 3.19 12.40 -0.32
N ARG A 58 4.23 11.66 -0.73
CA ARG A 58 4.40 11.19 -2.11
C ARG A 58 3.17 10.39 -2.57
N TYR A 59 2.48 9.80 -1.62
CA TYR A 59 1.31 8.96 -1.82
C TYR A 59 0.08 9.56 -1.13
N VAL A 60 -1.11 9.18 -1.55
CA VAL A 60 -2.38 9.60 -0.94
C VAL A 60 -2.52 9.24 0.56
N GLY A 61 -1.63 8.40 1.07
CA GLY A 61 -1.59 7.99 2.47
C GLY A 61 -0.22 7.50 2.91
N ARG A 62 0.05 7.54 4.22
CA ARG A 62 1.31 7.10 4.84
C ARG A 62 1.67 5.64 4.56
N GLY A 63 0.67 4.82 4.18
CA GLY A 63 0.90 3.43 3.77
C GLY A 63 1.87 3.32 2.59
N GLY A 64 1.80 4.25 1.61
CA GLY A 64 2.66 4.23 0.45
C GLY A 64 4.14 4.19 0.77
N ASP A 65 4.59 4.98 1.77
CA ASP A 65 5.99 4.97 2.20
C ASP A 65 6.42 3.61 2.79
N LYS A 66 5.50 2.89 3.44
CA LYS A 66 5.76 1.54 3.96
C LYS A 66 5.98 0.55 2.82
N LEU A 67 5.07 0.57 1.83
CA LEU A 67 5.18 -0.33 0.68
C LEU A 67 6.40 0.01 -0.16
N GLN A 68 6.69 1.28 -0.43
CA GLN A 68 7.91 1.69 -1.12
C GLN A 68 9.15 1.08 -0.46
N ARG A 69 9.25 1.16 0.87
CA ARG A 69 10.35 0.54 1.61
C ARG A 69 10.45 -0.97 1.37
N ALA A 70 9.32 -1.67 1.27
CA ALA A 70 9.32 -3.10 0.98
C ALA A 70 9.78 -3.39 -0.45
N LEU A 71 9.26 -2.65 -1.44
CA LEU A 71 9.65 -2.80 -2.85
C LEU A 71 11.16 -2.62 -3.02
N GLU A 72 11.73 -1.57 -2.42
CA GLU A 72 13.16 -1.29 -2.44
C GLU A 72 13.97 -2.38 -1.71
N ALA A 73 13.57 -2.75 -0.48
CA ALA A 73 14.34 -3.68 0.34
C ALA A 73 14.32 -5.12 -0.19
N PHE A 74 13.29 -5.48 -0.94
CA PHE A 74 13.08 -6.82 -1.47
C PHE A 74 13.38 -6.92 -2.97
N ASP A 75 13.77 -5.81 -3.60
CA ASP A 75 14.01 -5.70 -5.05
C ASP A 75 12.79 -6.20 -5.86
N ILE A 76 11.61 -5.69 -5.48
CA ILE A 76 10.33 -6.02 -6.14
C ILE A 76 9.98 -4.92 -7.14
N ASP A 77 9.86 -5.29 -8.41
CA ASP A 77 9.35 -4.43 -9.48
C ASP A 77 7.90 -4.84 -9.82
N PRO A 78 6.89 -4.00 -9.52
CA PRO A 78 5.51 -4.27 -9.85
C PRO A 78 5.12 -3.86 -11.28
N THR A 79 6.06 -3.39 -12.11
CA THR A 79 5.78 -2.92 -13.48
C THR A 79 5.05 -3.97 -14.30
N GLY A 80 3.90 -3.60 -14.85
CA GLY A 80 3.06 -4.46 -15.68
C GLY A 80 2.30 -5.55 -14.93
N LEU A 81 2.48 -5.69 -13.60
CA LEU A 81 1.80 -6.70 -12.80
C LEU A 81 0.35 -6.30 -12.50
N VAL A 82 -0.50 -7.33 -12.35
CA VAL A 82 -1.82 -7.20 -11.73
C VAL A 82 -1.66 -7.44 -10.23
N ALA A 83 -2.09 -6.47 -9.43
CA ALA A 83 -1.90 -6.48 -7.98
C ALA A 83 -3.21 -6.50 -7.20
N ALA A 84 -3.20 -7.05 -5.98
CA ALA A 84 -4.27 -6.88 -5.00
C ALA A 84 -3.74 -6.10 -3.79
N ASP A 85 -4.43 -5.04 -3.40
CA ASP A 85 -4.21 -4.27 -2.17
C ASP A 85 -5.31 -4.62 -1.17
N VAL A 86 -4.97 -5.45 -0.18
CA VAL A 86 -5.91 -5.99 0.81
C VAL A 86 -5.83 -5.19 2.10
N GLY A 87 -6.87 -4.43 2.39
CA GLY A 87 -6.92 -3.40 3.42
C GLY A 87 -6.50 -2.04 2.84
N SER A 88 -7.04 -1.68 1.67
CA SER A 88 -6.59 -0.50 0.91
C SER A 88 -6.82 0.82 1.64
N SER A 89 -7.84 0.93 2.50
CA SER A 89 -8.16 2.14 3.26
C SER A 89 -8.19 3.39 2.36
N THR A 90 -7.36 4.39 2.62
CA THR A 90 -7.24 5.60 1.78
C THR A 90 -6.54 5.35 0.43
N GLY A 91 -5.89 4.21 0.25
CA GLY A 91 -5.24 3.83 -1.01
C GLY A 91 -3.74 4.07 -1.06
N GLY A 92 -3.07 4.19 0.09
CA GLY A 92 -1.62 4.45 0.10
C GLY A 92 -0.80 3.36 -0.59
N PHE A 93 -1.13 2.08 -0.39
CA PHE A 93 -0.48 0.97 -1.07
C PHE A 93 -0.88 0.91 -2.55
N THR A 94 -2.16 1.10 -2.85
CA THR A 94 -2.68 1.19 -4.23
C THR A 94 -1.93 2.24 -5.03
N ASP A 95 -1.80 3.48 -4.51
CA ASP A 95 -1.09 4.58 -5.16
C ASP A 95 0.40 4.25 -5.37
N CYS A 96 1.05 3.66 -4.36
CA CYS A 96 2.44 3.22 -4.49
C CYS A 96 2.60 2.19 -5.63
N LEU A 97 1.75 1.18 -5.72
CA LEU A 97 1.78 0.19 -6.80
C LEU A 97 1.61 0.83 -8.18
N LEU A 98 0.64 1.75 -8.32
CA LEU A 98 0.38 2.45 -9.58
C LEU A 98 1.53 3.35 -10.02
N GLN A 99 2.15 4.08 -9.07
CA GLN A 99 3.32 4.91 -9.34
C GLN A 99 4.56 4.08 -9.71
N HIS A 100 4.63 2.81 -9.25
CA HIS A 100 5.67 1.86 -9.64
C HIS A 100 5.25 0.99 -10.84
N GLY A 101 4.25 1.40 -11.61
CA GLY A 101 3.95 0.81 -12.92
C GLY A 101 3.05 -0.42 -12.91
N ALA A 102 2.36 -0.74 -11.82
CA ALA A 102 1.36 -1.80 -11.82
C ALA A 102 0.29 -1.54 -12.89
N SER A 103 -0.05 -2.57 -13.67
CA SER A 103 -1.02 -2.46 -14.77
C SER A 103 -2.46 -2.41 -14.29
N ARG A 104 -2.75 -3.03 -13.15
CA ARG A 104 -4.07 -3.06 -12.50
C ARG A 104 -3.91 -3.31 -11.00
N VAL A 105 -4.75 -2.66 -10.19
CA VAL A 105 -4.79 -2.87 -8.73
C VAL A 105 -6.22 -3.09 -8.27
N TYR A 106 -6.49 -4.23 -7.65
CA TYR A 106 -7.72 -4.49 -6.91
C TYR A 106 -7.58 -3.88 -5.53
N ALA A 107 -8.25 -2.76 -5.27
CA ALA A 107 -8.28 -2.08 -3.97
C ALA A 107 -9.43 -2.66 -3.13
N ILE A 108 -9.07 -3.51 -2.15
CA ILE A 108 -10.01 -4.32 -1.38
C ILE A 108 -10.06 -3.82 0.05
N ASP A 109 -11.24 -3.49 0.55
CA ASP A 109 -11.44 -3.08 1.95
C ASP A 109 -12.82 -3.52 2.46
N VAL A 110 -12.89 -3.79 3.77
CA VAL A 110 -14.17 -4.05 4.46
C VAL A 110 -14.97 -2.76 4.67
N GLY A 111 -14.28 -1.62 4.76
CA GLY A 111 -14.86 -0.28 4.82
C GLY A 111 -15.45 0.16 3.49
N ARG A 112 -16.13 1.30 3.52
CA ARG A 112 -16.72 1.91 2.33
C ARG A 112 -16.42 3.41 2.31
N GLY A 113 -16.21 3.97 1.11
CA GLY A 113 -16.00 5.39 0.91
C GLY A 113 -14.67 5.93 1.42
N GLN A 114 -13.70 5.07 1.74
CA GLN A 114 -12.40 5.48 2.29
C GLN A 114 -11.35 5.77 1.23
N LEU A 115 -11.38 5.04 0.10
CA LEU A 115 -10.40 5.18 -0.96
C LEU A 115 -10.41 6.60 -1.52
N ASP A 116 -9.23 7.16 -1.75
CA ASP A 116 -9.06 8.51 -2.32
C ASP A 116 -9.81 8.66 -3.64
N TYR A 117 -10.37 9.86 -3.87
CA TYR A 117 -11.18 10.13 -5.06
C TYR A 117 -10.38 9.97 -6.35
N THR A 118 -9.13 10.38 -6.38
CA THR A 118 -8.29 10.29 -7.57
C THR A 118 -8.03 8.83 -7.95
N LEU A 119 -7.81 7.96 -6.98
CA LEU A 119 -7.65 6.53 -7.20
C LEU A 119 -8.95 5.85 -7.67
N ARG A 120 -10.12 6.33 -7.19
CA ARG A 120 -11.42 5.82 -7.67
C ARG A 120 -11.67 6.12 -9.14
N GLN A 121 -11.06 7.18 -9.67
CA GLN A 121 -11.21 7.58 -11.07
C GLN A 121 -10.12 6.96 -11.97
N ASP A 122 -9.07 6.37 -11.41
CA ASP A 122 -8.02 5.74 -12.21
C ASP A 122 -8.54 4.44 -12.85
N PRO A 123 -8.52 4.31 -14.19
CA PRO A 123 -9.04 3.14 -14.89
C PRO A 123 -8.30 1.84 -14.57
N ARG A 124 -7.12 1.91 -13.97
CA ARG A 124 -6.34 0.75 -13.52
C ARG A 124 -6.79 0.23 -12.16
N VAL A 125 -7.63 0.98 -11.42
CA VAL A 125 -8.10 0.60 -10.08
C VAL A 125 -9.46 -0.07 -10.14
N VAL A 126 -9.55 -1.26 -9.59
CA VAL A 126 -10.82 -1.98 -9.36
C VAL A 126 -11.18 -1.86 -7.89
N VAL A 127 -12.18 -1.05 -7.59
CA VAL A 127 -12.61 -0.78 -6.21
C VAL A 127 -13.51 -1.90 -5.70
N MET A 128 -13.11 -2.55 -4.59
CA MET A 128 -13.83 -3.65 -3.96
C MET A 128 -14.07 -3.34 -2.47
N GLU A 129 -15.08 -2.55 -2.19
CA GLU A 129 -15.45 -2.15 -0.83
C GLU A 129 -16.52 -3.05 -0.22
N GLY A 130 -16.52 -3.18 1.11
CA GLY A 130 -17.41 -4.06 1.86
C GLY A 130 -17.04 -5.54 1.72
N VAL A 131 -15.80 -5.85 1.33
CA VAL A 131 -15.29 -7.20 1.11
C VAL A 131 -14.49 -7.67 2.32
N ASN A 132 -14.87 -8.80 2.88
CA ASN A 132 -14.11 -9.41 3.97
C ASN A 132 -12.89 -10.16 3.41
N ALA A 133 -11.69 -9.73 3.79
CA ALA A 133 -10.44 -10.34 3.34
C ALA A 133 -10.30 -11.85 3.66
N ARG A 134 -11.06 -12.36 4.63
CA ARG A 134 -11.08 -13.81 4.98
C ARG A 134 -11.74 -14.66 3.89
N GLU A 135 -12.63 -14.08 3.11
CA GLU A 135 -13.44 -14.74 2.08
C GLU A 135 -13.15 -14.17 0.69
N LEU A 136 -11.96 -13.57 0.54
CA LEU A 136 -11.56 -12.91 -0.69
C LEU A 136 -11.60 -13.88 -1.87
N THR A 137 -12.32 -13.47 -2.91
CA THR A 137 -12.35 -14.13 -4.23
C THR A 137 -12.29 -13.04 -5.29
N LEU A 138 -11.33 -13.13 -6.20
CA LEU A 138 -11.15 -12.24 -7.34
C LEU A 138 -11.61 -12.93 -8.62
N ASP A 139 -12.07 -12.13 -9.59
CA ASP A 139 -12.52 -12.63 -10.90
C ASP A 139 -11.34 -13.19 -11.73
N GLU A 140 -10.13 -12.69 -11.47
CA GLU A 140 -8.89 -13.17 -12.08
C GLU A 140 -7.78 -13.30 -11.03
N PRO A 141 -6.82 -14.22 -11.21
CA PRO A 141 -5.68 -14.31 -10.33
C PRO A 141 -4.77 -13.08 -10.48
N VAL A 142 -4.17 -12.64 -9.36
CA VAL A 142 -3.23 -11.51 -9.34
C VAL A 142 -1.77 -11.98 -9.26
N ASP A 143 -0.85 -11.18 -9.82
CA ASP A 143 0.57 -11.51 -9.82
C ASP A 143 1.21 -11.28 -8.45
N ILE A 144 0.78 -10.24 -7.74
CA ILE A 144 1.28 -9.87 -6.41
C ILE A 144 0.12 -9.42 -5.53
N ALA A 145 0.17 -9.74 -4.24
CA ALA A 145 -0.73 -9.18 -3.26
C ALA A 145 0.05 -8.37 -2.22
N VAL A 146 -0.47 -7.22 -1.83
CA VAL A 146 0.00 -6.43 -0.68
C VAL A 146 -1.10 -6.43 0.38
N VAL A 147 -0.72 -6.56 1.67
CA VAL A 147 -1.69 -6.77 2.76
C VAL A 147 -1.39 -5.81 3.90
N ASP A 148 -2.31 -4.88 4.17
CA ASP A 148 -2.26 -3.92 5.29
C ASP A 148 -3.58 -3.93 6.06
N VAL A 149 -3.88 -5.04 6.74
CA VAL A 149 -5.12 -5.17 7.52
C VAL A 149 -4.92 -4.73 8.97
N SER A 150 -5.99 -4.22 9.59
CA SER A 150 -6.03 -3.81 11.00
C SER A 150 -7.10 -4.59 11.76
N PHE A 151 -6.89 -4.76 13.07
CA PHE A 151 -7.81 -5.44 13.99
C PHE A 151 -8.04 -6.93 13.70
N ILE A 152 -7.18 -7.53 12.89
CA ILE A 152 -7.22 -8.93 12.51
C ILE A 152 -5.78 -9.44 12.30
N SER A 153 -5.52 -10.70 12.68
CA SER A 153 -4.24 -11.35 12.42
C SER A 153 -4.05 -11.68 10.93
N LEU A 154 -2.84 -11.49 10.42
CA LEU A 154 -2.44 -11.93 9.08
C LEU A 154 -2.71 -13.41 8.85
N ARG A 155 -2.57 -14.24 9.90
CA ARG A 155 -2.84 -15.70 9.82
C ARG A 155 -4.25 -16.02 9.34
N THR A 156 -5.20 -15.12 9.60
CA THR A 156 -6.60 -15.33 9.23
C THR A 156 -6.88 -14.97 7.76
N VAL A 157 -6.14 -14.02 7.18
CA VAL A 157 -6.41 -13.50 5.82
C VAL A 157 -5.46 -14.09 4.77
N LEU A 158 -4.22 -14.41 5.13
CA LEU A 158 -3.23 -14.91 4.19
C LEU A 158 -3.66 -16.14 3.38
N PRO A 159 -4.39 -17.14 3.94
CA PRO A 159 -4.86 -18.27 3.16
C PRO A 159 -5.81 -17.88 2.01
N ALA A 160 -6.72 -16.94 2.27
CA ALA A 160 -7.64 -16.44 1.25
C ALA A 160 -6.92 -15.58 0.20
N VAL A 161 -5.97 -14.73 0.62
CA VAL A 161 -5.13 -13.95 -0.29
C VAL A 161 -4.33 -14.87 -1.20
N ALA A 162 -3.66 -15.89 -0.64
CA ALA A 162 -2.84 -16.84 -1.39
C ALA A 162 -3.63 -17.63 -2.44
N SER A 163 -4.93 -17.87 -2.22
CA SER A 163 -5.77 -18.59 -3.18
C SER A 163 -6.08 -17.77 -4.44
N ASN A 164 -5.87 -16.47 -4.42
CA ASN A 164 -6.09 -15.55 -5.54
C ASN A 164 -4.80 -15.19 -6.30
N LEU A 165 -3.63 -15.74 -5.89
CA LEU A 165 -2.38 -15.46 -6.58
C LEU A 165 -2.22 -16.31 -7.84
N ASN A 166 -1.65 -15.68 -8.87
CA ASN A 166 -1.12 -16.38 -10.03
C ASN A 166 -0.05 -17.37 -9.56
N ARG A 167 -0.33 -18.65 -9.71
CA ARG A 167 0.69 -19.67 -9.55
C ARG A 167 1.53 -19.61 -10.83
N GLY A 168 2.69 -18.98 -10.77
CA GLY A 168 3.63 -19.06 -11.87
C GLY A 168 3.72 -20.53 -12.27
N VAL A 169 3.25 -20.86 -13.47
CA VAL A 169 3.55 -22.13 -14.08
C VAL A 169 5.06 -22.20 -14.03
N GLY A 170 5.60 -23.17 -13.31
CA GLY A 170 7.04 -23.43 -13.31
C GLY A 170 7.53 -23.44 -14.75
N PRO A 171 8.81 -23.17 -15.02
CA PRO A 171 9.30 -22.92 -16.35
C PRO A 171 8.70 -23.96 -17.29
N GLN A 172 7.79 -23.49 -18.18
CA GLN A 172 7.35 -24.33 -19.29
C GLN A 172 8.64 -24.68 -20.04
N GLN A 173 8.95 -25.94 -20.08
CA GLN A 173 10.03 -26.41 -20.97
C GLN A 173 9.78 -25.75 -22.32
N PRO A 174 10.77 -25.05 -22.89
CA PRO A 174 10.60 -24.42 -24.18
C PRO A 174 10.18 -25.52 -25.15
N ARG A 175 9.06 -25.33 -25.86
CA ARG A 175 8.73 -26.15 -27.01
C ARG A 175 9.96 -26.11 -27.90
N PRO A 176 10.40 -27.25 -28.48
CA PRO A 176 11.53 -27.25 -29.38
C PRO A 176 11.18 -26.34 -30.57
N SER A 177 11.67 -25.14 -30.57
CA SER A 177 11.68 -24.21 -31.68
C SER A 177 12.93 -24.45 -32.51
N ALA A 178 12.79 -24.29 -33.81
CA ALA A 178 13.81 -24.46 -34.83
C ALA A 178 15.20 -23.87 -34.48
N PRO A 179 16.30 -24.33 -35.12
CA PRO A 179 17.67 -23.96 -34.74
C PRO A 179 17.88 -22.44 -34.87
N VAL A 180 18.30 -21.82 -33.79
CA VAL A 180 18.72 -20.40 -33.74
C VAL A 180 20.24 -20.39 -33.86
N GLU A 181 20.76 -19.59 -34.79
CA GLU A 181 22.18 -19.33 -34.95
C GLU A 181 22.79 -18.66 -33.70
N PRO A 182 24.07 -18.88 -33.39
CA PRO A 182 24.69 -18.36 -32.18
C PRO A 182 24.99 -16.86 -32.29
N GLU A 183 24.41 -16.04 -31.38
CA GLU A 183 24.84 -14.68 -31.19
C GLU A 183 26.17 -14.59 -30.40
N PRO A 184 27.00 -13.54 -30.62
CA PRO A 184 28.29 -13.37 -29.98
C PRO A 184 28.13 -12.99 -28.47
N PRO A 185 29.15 -13.30 -27.64
CA PRO A 185 29.08 -13.12 -26.19
C PRO A 185 29.22 -11.65 -25.78
N GLU A 186 28.12 -11.04 -25.32
CA GLU A 186 28.14 -9.76 -24.63
C GLU A 186 28.44 -9.92 -23.12
N GLY A 187 29.13 -8.92 -22.60
CA GLY A 187 29.82 -8.90 -21.34
C GLY A 187 29.03 -9.29 -20.08
N ARG A 188 29.69 -10.03 -19.21
CA ARG A 188 29.23 -10.47 -17.88
C ARG A 188 29.00 -9.28 -16.95
N GLY A 189 27.76 -8.82 -16.82
CA GLY A 189 27.28 -8.14 -15.63
C GLY A 189 26.78 -9.19 -14.65
N CYS A 190 27.38 -9.31 -13.47
CA CYS A 190 26.90 -10.14 -12.39
C CYS A 190 25.63 -9.52 -11.77
N CYS A 191 24.48 -9.73 -12.39
CA CYS A 191 23.18 -9.55 -11.72
C CYS A 191 22.72 -10.93 -11.30
N ALA A 192 22.63 -11.17 -9.98
CA ALA A 192 21.89 -12.29 -9.45
C ALA A 192 20.46 -12.23 -10.04
N PRO A 193 19.82 -13.36 -10.39
CA PRO A 193 18.49 -13.34 -10.96
C PRO A 193 17.54 -12.69 -9.93
N THR A 194 16.94 -11.55 -10.28
CA THR A 194 15.89 -10.89 -9.51
C THR A 194 14.77 -11.91 -9.28
N ALA A 195 14.50 -12.23 -8.03
CA ALA A 195 13.46 -13.18 -7.69
C ALA A 195 12.13 -12.65 -8.22
N SER A 196 11.50 -13.38 -9.15
CA SER A 196 10.22 -12.98 -9.72
C SER A 196 9.21 -12.61 -8.63
N ALA A 197 8.68 -11.40 -8.68
CA ALA A 197 7.64 -10.90 -7.77
C ALA A 197 6.30 -11.66 -7.94
N LYS A 198 6.12 -12.35 -9.07
CA LYS A 198 4.89 -13.10 -9.37
C LYS A 198 4.65 -14.24 -8.39
N GLY A 199 3.39 -14.36 -7.94
CA GLY A 199 2.98 -15.38 -6.98
C GLY A 199 3.48 -15.10 -5.56
N THR A 200 3.69 -13.83 -5.18
CA THR A 200 4.18 -13.44 -3.85
C THR A 200 3.24 -12.48 -3.13
N ILE A 201 3.46 -12.34 -1.82
CA ILE A 201 2.70 -11.45 -0.94
C ILE A 201 3.69 -10.56 -0.18
N VAL A 202 3.42 -9.26 -0.13
CA VAL A 202 4.05 -8.33 0.81
C VAL A 202 3.05 -8.03 1.91
N ALA A 203 3.30 -8.49 3.13
CA ALA A 203 2.38 -8.35 4.25
C ALA A 203 2.94 -7.43 5.34
N LEU A 204 2.15 -6.44 5.76
CA LEU A 204 2.47 -5.57 6.88
C LEU A 204 2.08 -6.24 8.20
N PHE A 205 3.08 -6.71 8.92
CA PHE A 205 2.93 -7.33 10.23
C PHE A 205 2.84 -6.26 11.31
N LYS A 206 1.73 -6.27 12.04
CA LYS A 206 1.42 -5.35 13.12
C LYS A 206 1.43 -6.14 14.45
N PRO A 207 2.46 -6.03 15.28
CA PRO A 207 2.60 -6.84 16.48
C PRO A 207 1.36 -6.84 17.38
N GLN A 208 0.70 -5.69 17.52
CA GLN A 208 -0.48 -5.52 18.37
C GLN A 208 -1.71 -6.34 17.92
N PHE A 209 -1.77 -6.75 16.65
CA PHE A 209 -2.86 -7.59 16.12
C PHE A 209 -2.48 -9.08 16.01
N GLU A 210 -1.22 -9.41 16.28
CA GLU A 210 -0.68 -10.76 16.28
C GLU A 210 -0.45 -11.31 17.69
N ALA A 211 -0.40 -10.42 18.70
CA ALA A 211 -0.26 -10.74 20.11
C ALA A 211 -1.58 -11.22 20.71
N GLU A 212 -1.50 -11.99 21.78
CA GLU A 212 -2.64 -12.29 22.62
C GLU A 212 -3.05 -11.05 23.43
N LYS A 213 -4.33 -10.92 23.79
CA LYS A 213 -4.83 -9.73 24.52
C LYS A 213 -4.04 -9.42 25.80
N ILE A 214 -3.56 -10.45 26.50
CA ILE A 214 -2.79 -10.30 27.74
C ILE A 214 -1.36 -9.77 27.49
N GLU A 215 -0.82 -9.96 26.30
CA GLU A 215 0.51 -9.49 25.91
C GLU A 215 0.52 -8.02 25.46
N VAL A 216 -0.66 -7.49 25.10
CA VAL A 216 -0.78 -6.10 24.64
C VAL A 216 -0.89 -5.18 25.86
N PRO A 217 0.06 -4.24 26.05
CA PRO A 217 0.02 -3.30 27.18
C PRO A 217 -1.22 -2.40 27.14
N ARG A 218 -1.60 -1.86 28.30
CA ARG A 218 -2.59 -0.78 28.37
C ARG A 218 -2.13 0.38 27.48
N GLY A 219 -2.97 0.78 26.51
CA GLY A 219 -2.63 1.79 25.49
C GLY A 219 -2.20 1.21 24.13
N GLY A 220 -2.20 -0.13 23.97
CA GLY A 220 -2.09 -0.77 22.65
C GLY A 220 -0.70 -0.77 22.01
N VAL A 221 0.34 -0.18 22.65
CA VAL A 221 1.67 -0.03 22.06
C VAL A 221 2.67 -1.01 22.64
N ILE A 222 3.14 -1.92 21.80
CA ILE A 222 4.20 -2.89 22.15
C ILE A 222 5.56 -2.23 21.88
N LYS A 223 6.35 -2.00 22.95
CA LYS A 223 7.66 -1.34 22.86
C LYS A 223 8.83 -2.31 23.07
N THR A 224 8.59 -3.47 23.66
CA THR A 224 9.62 -4.42 24.09
C THR A 224 10.19 -5.19 22.90
N PRO A 225 11.50 -5.07 22.58
CA PRO A 225 12.12 -5.79 21.46
C PRO A 225 11.98 -7.31 21.57
N LEU A 226 12.06 -7.85 22.79
CA LEU A 226 11.91 -9.27 23.03
C LEU A 226 10.52 -9.77 22.64
N LEU A 227 9.45 -9.02 22.94
CA LEU A 227 8.10 -9.38 22.55
C LEU A 227 7.92 -9.29 21.01
N HIS A 228 8.51 -8.27 20.35
CA HIS A 228 8.54 -8.23 18.89
C HIS A 228 9.19 -9.50 18.32
N ALA A 229 10.37 -9.89 18.83
CA ALA A 229 11.07 -11.08 18.35
C ALA A 229 10.23 -12.36 18.57
N THR A 230 9.56 -12.47 19.72
CA THR A 230 8.69 -13.60 20.05
C THR A 230 7.51 -13.69 19.07
N LEU A 231 6.83 -12.56 18.81
CA LEU A 231 5.67 -12.51 17.90
C LEU A 231 6.07 -12.80 16.47
N ILE A 232 7.20 -12.26 16.00
CA ILE A 232 7.80 -12.56 14.70
C ILE A 232 8.11 -14.06 14.59
N GLY A 233 8.73 -14.65 15.63
CA GLY A 233 9.03 -16.08 15.67
C GLY A 233 7.78 -16.95 15.61
N ARG A 234 6.71 -16.59 16.34
CA ARG A 234 5.40 -17.28 16.27
C ARG A 234 4.79 -17.19 14.87
N PHE A 235 4.85 -16.02 14.25
CA PHE A 235 4.35 -15.83 12.88
C PHE A 235 5.17 -16.62 11.86
N ALA A 236 6.50 -16.62 11.98
CA ALA A 236 7.37 -17.39 11.10
C ALA A 236 7.11 -18.90 11.19
N ARG A 237 6.91 -19.43 12.40
CA ARG A 237 6.52 -20.83 12.60
C ARG A 237 5.19 -21.12 11.91
N TRP A 238 4.17 -20.28 12.17
CA TRP A 238 2.87 -20.43 11.54
C TRP A 238 2.98 -20.42 10.01
N CYS A 239 3.78 -19.51 9.42
CA CYS A 239 4.02 -19.49 7.99
C CYS A 239 4.53 -20.84 7.48
N THR A 240 5.55 -21.40 8.12
CA THR A 240 6.11 -22.72 7.75
C THR A 240 5.07 -23.83 7.85
N GLU A 241 4.31 -23.88 8.94
CA GLU A 241 3.27 -24.91 9.18
C GLU A 241 2.09 -24.80 8.21
N ASN A 242 1.81 -23.59 7.67
CA ASN A 242 0.70 -23.34 6.76
C ASN A 242 1.11 -23.15 5.30
N GLY A 243 2.32 -23.58 4.94
CA GLY A 243 2.78 -23.58 3.55
C GLY A 243 3.13 -22.20 3.00
N PHE A 244 3.59 -21.29 3.83
CA PHE A 244 4.17 -20.01 3.41
C PHE A 244 5.68 -20.01 3.63
N ARG A 245 6.43 -19.71 2.58
CA ARG A 245 7.87 -19.47 2.67
C ARG A 245 8.10 -17.97 2.89
N ILE A 246 8.83 -17.61 3.94
CA ILE A 246 9.34 -16.25 4.14
C ILE A 246 10.59 -16.10 3.28
N LEU A 247 10.56 -15.15 2.33
CA LEU A 247 11.68 -14.82 1.46
C LEU A 247 12.57 -13.75 2.09
N SER A 248 11.96 -12.73 2.70
CA SER A 248 12.66 -11.65 3.37
C SER A 248 11.76 -10.93 4.38
N MET A 249 12.37 -10.08 5.22
CA MET A 249 11.68 -9.21 6.17
C MET A 249 12.43 -7.88 6.32
N THR A 250 11.71 -6.77 6.46
CA THR A 250 12.27 -5.47 6.81
C THR A 250 11.39 -4.74 7.82
N SER A 251 11.93 -3.75 8.52
CA SER A 251 11.11 -2.87 9.38
C SER A 251 10.45 -1.80 8.54
N SER A 252 9.23 -1.40 8.93
CA SER A 252 8.57 -0.21 8.39
C SER A 252 9.43 1.04 8.65
N PRO A 253 9.53 1.98 7.68
CA PRO A 253 10.28 3.23 7.86
C PRO A 253 9.58 4.20 8.82
N ILE A 254 8.28 4.00 9.03
CA ILE A 254 7.45 4.82 9.91
C ILE A 254 6.71 3.95 10.92
N LEU A 255 6.36 4.54 12.05
CA LEU A 255 5.51 3.89 13.05
C LEU A 255 4.05 3.84 12.59
N GLY A 256 3.33 2.83 13.05
CA GLY A 256 1.88 2.76 12.90
C GLY A 256 1.16 3.95 13.55
N ALA A 257 -0.15 4.09 13.30
CA ALA A 257 -0.95 5.25 13.74
C ALA A 257 -0.89 5.47 15.28
N GLU A 258 -0.80 4.39 16.04
CA GLU A 258 -0.74 4.41 17.51
C GLU A 258 0.70 4.41 18.06
N GLY A 259 1.72 4.43 17.17
CA GLY A 259 3.14 4.43 17.55
C GLY A 259 3.77 3.03 17.65
N ASN A 260 3.09 1.99 17.22
CA ASN A 260 3.65 0.64 17.14
C ASN A 260 4.71 0.54 16.03
N ARG A 261 5.79 -0.18 16.30
CA ARG A 261 6.74 -0.61 15.27
C ARG A 261 6.10 -1.73 14.45
N GLU A 262 6.16 -1.62 13.14
CA GLU A 262 5.59 -2.56 12.20
C GLU A 262 6.68 -3.16 11.31
N PHE A 263 6.42 -4.34 10.73
CA PHE A 263 7.38 -5.07 9.91
C PHE A 263 6.73 -5.52 8.61
N LEU A 264 7.51 -5.56 7.53
CA LEU A 264 7.07 -6.00 6.22
C LEU A 264 7.69 -7.37 5.94
N PHE A 265 6.86 -8.32 5.56
CA PHE A 265 7.27 -9.67 5.20
C PHE A 265 7.04 -9.90 3.71
N TRP A 266 8.04 -10.46 3.05
CA TRP A 266 7.90 -10.97 1.71
C TRP A 266 7.68 -12.48 1.77
N LEU A 267 6.52 -12.93 1.32
CA LEU A 267 6.05 -14.30 1.46
C LEU A 267 5.77 -14.93 0.09
N ARG A 268 5.98 -16.23 -0.02
CA ARG A 268 5.55 -17.03 -1.16
C ARG A 268 4.76 -18.24 -0.68
N PRO A 269 3.50 -18.44 -1.14
CA PRO A 269 2.75 -19.64 -0.83
C PRO A 269 3.38 -20.88 -1.50
N ALA A 270 3.56 -21.96 -0.75
CA ALA A 270 4.01 -23.24 -1.27
C ALA A 270 2.77 -24.09 -1.62
N GLY A 271 2.47 -24.24 -2.90
CA GLY A 271 1.64 -25.33 -3.44
C GLY A 271 0.22 -25.52 -2.91
N MET A 272 -0.49 -24.48 -2.44
CA MET A 272 -1.91 -24.65 -2.04
C MET A 272 -2.79 -25.06 -3.24
N GLN A 273 -3.61 -26.12 -3.06
CA GLN A 273 -4.63 -26.53 -4.03
C GLN A 273 -5.71 -25.43 -4.18
N PRO A 274 -6.26 -25.16 -5.39
CA PRO A 274 -7.30 -24.15 -5.57
C PRO A 274 -8.55 -24.53 -4.79
N ARG A 275 -9.04 -23.61 -3.97
CA ARG A 275 -10.41 -23.71 -3.46
C ARG A 275 -11.37 -23.55 -4.64
N ASN A 276 -12.36 -24.45 -4.72
CA ASN A 276 -13.40 -24.46 -5.73
C ASN A 276 -14.17 -23.10 -5.75
N PRO A 277 -14.24 -22.38 -6.86
CA PRO A 277 -14.86 -21.05 -6.92
C PRO A 277 -16.37 -21.17 -6.87
N ARG A 278 -16.96 -21.10 -5.69
CA ARG A 278 -18.41 -20.94 -5.52
C ARG A 278 -18.67 -19.72 -4.65
N ARG A 279 -18.68 -18.59 -5.27
CA ARG A 279 -19.42 -17.33 -5.02
C ARG A 279 -18.59 -16.13 -5.48
N VAL A 280 -18.83 -15.71 -6.70
CA VAL A 280 -18.28 -14.48 -7.26
C VAL A 280 -19.02 -13.30 -6.67
N VAL A 281 -18.36 -12.44 -5.94
CA VAL A 281 -18.86 -11.11 -5.60
C VAL A 281 -18.56 -10.20 -6.78
N ARG A 282 -19.57 -9.79 -7.53
CA ARG A 282 -19.39 -8.88 -8.68
C ARG A 282 -18.98 -7.50 -8.21
N PRO A 283 -17.98 -6.87 -8.84
CA PRO A 283 -17.64 -5.48 -8.54
C PRO A 283 -18.81 -4.56 -8.90
N VAL A 284 -19.09 -3.59 -8.04
CA VAL A 284 -20.08 -2.53 -8.34
C VAL A 284 -19.43 -1.61 -9.37
N ARG A 285 -19.84 -1.71 -10.63
CA ARG A 285 -19.47 -0.71 -11.64
C ARG A 285 -20.04 0.65 -11.22
N ALA A 286 -19.22 1.69 -11.23
CA ALA A 286 -19.66 3.06 -11.05
C ALA A 286 -20.76 3.36 -12.10
N GLY A 287 -22.02 3.50 -11.64
CA GLY A 287 -23.16 3.78 -12.49
C GLY A 287 -22.99 5.16 -13.12
N ALA A 288 -23.03 5.22 -14.45
CA ALA A 288 -23.18 6.46 -15.16
C ALA A 288 -24.47 7.15 -14.67
N LEU A 289 -24.30 8.33 -14.06
CA LEU A 289 -25.42 9.23 -13.75
C LEU A 289 -26.04 9.72 -15.07
N THR A 290 -27.05 9.00 -15.56
CA THR A 290 -27.91 9.51 -16.64
C THR A 290 -28.79 10.61 -16.05
N HIS A 291 -28.54 11.86 -16.47
CA HIS A 291 -29.44 12.95 -16.25
C HIS A 291 -30.78 12.67 -16.91
N GLY A 292 -31.78 12.26 -16.12
CA GLY A 292 -33.15 12.20 -16.54
C GLY A 292 -33.71 13.62 -16.74
N LYS A 293 -33.94 14.00 -18.00
CA LYS A 293 -34.71 15.18 -18.35
C LYS A 293 -36.16 15.00 -17.88
N THR A 294 -36.59 15.89 -17.00
CA THR A 294 -38.02 16.07 -16.69
C THR A 294 -38.73 16.64 -17.92
N ALA A 295 -39.53 15.85 -18.56
CA ALA A 295 -40.54 16.32 -19.51
C ALA A 295 -41.85 16.57 -18.75
N GLY A 296 -42.27 17.82 -18.74
CA GLY A 296 -43.58 18.22 -18.24
C GLY A 296 -44.72 17.66 -19.11
N GLY A 297 -45.80 17.29 -18.49
CA GLY A 297 -47.07 16.91 -19.12
C GLY A 297 -48.24 17.32 -18.24
N ARG A 298 -48.81 18.47 -18.56
CA ARG A 298 -50.15 18.91 -18.09
C ARG A 298 -51.23 17.95 -18.65
N ARG A 299 -52.24 17.70 -17.85
CA ARG A 299 -53.70 17.65 -18.14
C ARG A 299 -54.40 16.71 -17.16
N ARG A 300 -55.31 17.06 -16.54
CA ARG A 300 -56.67 17.64 -16.26
C ARG A 300 -57.13 17.11 -14.94
#